data_fc626cd8cc7adc6024a69054ce4d3724
#
_entry.id   fc626cd8cc7adc6024a69054ce4d3724
#
_cell.length_a   1.000
_cell.length_b   1.000
_cell.length_c   1.000
_cell.angle_alpha   90.00
_cell.angle_beta   90.00
_cell.angle_gamma   90.00
#
_symmetry.space_group_name_H-M   'P 1'
#
loop_
_entity.id
_entity.type
_entity.pdbx_description
1 polymer ?
#
loop_
_entity_poly.entity_id
_entity_poly.type
_entity_poly.pdbx_seq_one_letter_code
_entity_poly.pdbx_strand_id
1 'polypeptide(L)'
;MTSGAAGALGVAGLGGALPADAATGADVADSAKAKAPAAQQGSGARWKPDTASPRFTIAVLPDTQYLFDGAAIHPEPLEASLRYVLAERDRHNIVFLAHLGDVTQNGAADEIQAASAQFTLLDRAGAAWSVLAGNHDVPGDSDDQRGRTPYLDAFGPKRFRRSPSYRGSSPDGYNSFHTFTAGGRDWLVLALDWRTSARGVDWARGVLAAHPTLPVILTAHDIVDSKPDGSAVLDDYGRGLWDSFISQHDQIFLTLNGHYWKPGRTTMENRAGHDVDLHLVNYQDRYYGGAAMIRLYHVDLERNAIDVETLSPFILGGGLGTGNELADEEAQLSGDVDRFTVSVDFEQRFAGFAPVPVRAARPAAQMLVPGTVAYWRFDGHADGSALGTGTRIPDASGHGNDLVVAGRAGAAPGSLRFSAEHHDDSPSAGSLTLTGGKASGDHLRTVDGAPLDAATFRQGYTFEAYLRIPEGYGGGDAWSSIISQSASAKDAGKATASGDPDEPAVVLTVSGSREMQWCVYPTSQDGSLTNWSHELPAGTWWHVAVVNDSQHTTMYVDGNPVVRNPTTPNRGLASAGRSWLVGGNLYGGKLDHVFPGSIGDVRIVERALKPSEFMNA
;
A
#
# COMPACT_ATOMS: atom_id res chain seq x y z
N MET A 1 23.13 -38.33 31.40
CA MET A 1 23.69 -38.18 32.75
C MET A 1 23.63 -36.73 33.11
N THR A 2 22.92 -36.46 34.20
CA THR A 2 22.84 -35.33 35.14
C THR A 2 22.28 -34.03 34.59
N SER A 3 21.02 -33.66 34.82
CA SER A 3 20.25 -33.38 36.06
C SER A 3 20.69 -32.09 36.80
N GLY A 4 19.71 -31.18 36.97
CA GLY A 4 19.66 -30.21 38.02
C GLY A 4 19.36 -28.79 37.53
N ALA A 5 18.53 -27.94 38.08
CA ALA A 5 17.50 -28.02 39.09
C ALA A 5 16.82 -26.64 39.10
N ALA A 6 15.55 -26.59 39.43
CA ALA A 6 14.73 -25.43 39.57
C ALA A 6 15.11 -24.55 40.78
N GLY A 7 14.92 -23.24 40.69
CA GLY A 7 14.94 -22.30 41.79
C GLY A 7 13.75 -21.37 41.71
N ALA A 8 12.75 -21.61 42.56
CA ALA A 8 11.63 -20.71 42.81
C ALA A 8 12.01 -19.70 43.89
N LEU A 9 11.67 -18.41 43.68
CA LEU A 9 11.67 -17.39 44.72
C LEU A 9 10.31 -16.69 44.75
N GLY A 10 9.75 -16.68 45.95
CA GLY A 10 8.40 -16.31 46.24
C GLY A 10 8.19 -14.77 46.28
N VAL A 11 6.98 -14.40 46.08
CA VAL A 11 6.44 -13.06 46.16
C VAL A 11 5.72 -12.89 47.51
N ALA A 12 6.12 -11.91 48.27
CA ALA A 12 5.37 -11.44 49.45
C ALA A 12 4.41 -10.34 49.01
N GLY A 13 3.14 -10.52 49.34
CA GLY A 13 2.10 -9.53 49.12
C GLY A 13 2.08 -8.47 50.19
N LEU A 14 1.67 -7.24 49.80
CA LEU A 14 1.14 -6.22 50.71
C LEU A 14 -0.16 -5.70 50.10
N GLY A 15 -1.24 -5.98 50.83
CA GLY A 15 -2.55 -5.41 50.57
C GLY A 15 -2.67 -4.01 51.14
N GLY A 16 -3.37 -3.16 50.38
CA GLY A 16 -3.84 -1.86 50.84
C GLY A 16 -5.20 -1.56 50.23
N ALA A 17 -6.24 -1.70 51.05
CA ALA A 17 -7.59 -1.30 50.69
C ALA A 17 -7.79 0.20 50.86
N LEU A 18 -8.44 0.86 49.92
CA LEU A 18 -9.04 2.20 50.07
C LEU A 18 -10.54 2.15 49.76
N PRO A 19 -11.32 3.05 50.39
CA PRO A 19 -12.77 2.86 50.52
C PRO A 19 -13.59 3.35 49.34
N ALA A 20 -14.75 2.77 49.19
CA ALA A 20 -15.79 3.18 48.29
C ALA A 20 -16.48 4.47 48.76
N ASP A 21 -16.58 5.46 47.89
CA ASP A 21 -17.55 6.54 48.03
C ASP A 21 -18.57 6.49 46.89
N ALA A 22 -19.82 6.46 47.31
CA ALA A 22 -20.98 6.44 46.42
C ALA A 22 -21.28 7.87 45.95
N ALA A 23 -21.38 8.08 44.67
CA ALA A 23 -22.02 9.27 44.10
C ALA A 23 -23.07 8.86 43.05
N THR A 24 -24.23 9.36 43.29
CA THR A 24 -25.52 9.23 42.66
C THR A 24 -25.56 9.64 41.20
N GLY A 25 -26.46 8.99 40.45
CA GLY A 25 -26.67 9.12 39.03
C GLY A 25 -27.00 10.52 38.52
N ALA A 26 -26.58 10.72 37.30
CA ALA A 26 -27.15 11.69 36.37
C ALA A 26 -27.16 11.09 34.98
N ASP A 27 -28.29 11.23 34.34
CA ASP A 27 -28.62 10.77 32.99
C ASP A 27 -27.54 11.08 31.96
N VAL A 28 -27.01 10.04 31.32
CA VAL A 28 -26.23 10.18 30.09
C VAL A 28 -27.14 9.87 28.92
N ALA A 29 -27.46 10.91 28.20
CA ALA A 29 -28.23 10.88 26.99
C ALA A 29 -27.54 9.96 25.94
N ASP A 30 -28.35 9.20 25.30
CA ASP A 30 -28.18 8.32 24.15
C ASP A 30 -27.28 8.96 23.07
N SER A 31 -25.99 8.62 23.06
CA SER A 31 -25.11 8.99 21.96
C SER A 31 -25.32 7.99 20.83
N ALA A 32 -25.94 8.48 19.76
CA ALA A 32 -26.17 7.77 18.54
C ALA A 32 -24.93 7.00 18.07
N LYS A 33 -24.99 5.67 18.10
CA LYS A 33 -24.04 4.76 17.45
C LYS A 33 -23.91 5.17 15.99
N ALA A 34 -22.75 5.67 15.61
CA ALA A 34 -22.39 5.79 14.21
C ALA A 34 -22.38 4.38 13.63
N LYS A 35 -23.40 4.07 12.84
CA LYS A 35 -23.53 2.83 12.11
C LYS A 35 -22.40 2.82 11.09
N ALA A 36 -21.51 1.82 11.16
CA ALA A 36 -20.60 1.52 10.07
C ALA A 36 -21.39 1.55 8.75
N PRO A 37 -20.84 2.08 7.65
CA PRO A 37 -21.55 2.09 6.39
C PRO A 37 -21.98 0.65 6.10
N ALA A 38 -23.27 0.40 6.08
CA ALA A 38 -23.83 -0.88 5.69
C ALA A 38 -23.24 -1.19 4.32
N ALA A 39 -22.61 -2.35 4.19
CA ALA A 39 -22.17 -2.87 2.91
C ALA A 39 -23.36 -2.71 1.96
N GLN A 40 -23.30 -1.75 1.06
CA GLN A 40 -24.31 -1.60 0.04
C GLN A 40 -24.32 -2.94 -0.68
N GLN A 41 -25.46 -3.62 -0.64
CA GLN A 41 -25.70 -4.79 -1.48
C GLN A 41 -25.46 -4.31 -2.91
N GLY A 42 -24.25 -4.57 -3.39
CA GLY A 42 -23.83 -4.19 -4.73
C GLY A 42 -24.85 -4.80 -5.69
N SER A 43 -25.58 -3.95 -6.39
CA SER A 43 -26.31 -4.33 -7.60
C SER A 43 -25.40 -5.27 -8.39
N GLY A 44 -25.93 -6.34 -8.98
CA GLY A 44 -25.21 -7.38 -9.69
C GLY A 44 -24.42 -6.88 -10.92
N ALA A 45 -23.58 -5.89 -10.71
CA ALA A 45 -22.66 -5.37 -11.69
C ALA A 45 -21.62 -6.45 -12.00
N ARG A 46 -21.46 -6.76 -13.26
CA ARG A 46 -20.47 -7.71 -13.75
C ARG A 46 -19.06 -7.19 -13.49
N TRP A 47 -18.14 -8.11 -13.25
CA TRP A 47 -16.72 -7.85 -13.25
C TRP A 47 -16.29 -7.21 -14.58
N LYS A 48 -15.86 -5.97 -14.54
CA LYS A 48 -15.48 -5.21 -15.73
C LYS A 48 -14.36 -4.23 -15.36
N PRO A 49 -13.12 -4.70 -15.23
CA PRO A 49 -11.99 -3.83 -14.95
C PRO A 49 -11.73 -2.86 -16.11
N ASP A 50 -11.10 -1.74 -15.80
CA ASP A 50 -10.55 -0.82 -16.81
C ASP A 50 -9.24 -1.39 -17.34
N THR A 51 -9.30 -2.00 -18.51
CA THR A 51 -8.17 -2.65 -19.16
C THR A 51 -7.18 -1.67 -19.81
N ALA A 52 -7.55 -0.40 -19.93
CA ALA A 52 -6.70 0.63 -20.50
C ALA A 52 -5.90 1.40 -19.44
N SER A 53 -6.37 1.40 -18.19
CA SER A 53 -5.67 2.06 -17.09
C SER A 53 -4.27 1.47 -16.91
N PRO A 54 -3.21 2.30 -16.82
CA PRO A 54 -1.86 1.82 -16.50
C PRO A 54 -1.75 1.32 -15.05
N ARG A 55 -2.75 1.59 -14.21
CA ARG A 55 -2.84 1.16 -12.83
C ARG A 55 -3.91 0.10 -12.66
N PHE A 56 -3.53 -0.99 -12.01
CA PHE A 56 -4.44 -2.09 -11.73
C PHE A 56 -3.99 -2.87 -10.50
N THR A 57 -4.90 -3.65 -9.93
CA THR A 57 -4.64 -4.39 -8.71
C THR A 57 -4.86 -5.89 -8.91
N ILE A 58 -3.96 -6.68 -8.35
CA ILE A 58 -4.10 -8.12 -8.20
C ILE A 58 -4.36 -8.41 -6.72
N ALA A 59 -5.48 -9.06 -6.42
CA ALA A 59 -5.80 -9.52 -5.08
C ALA A 59 -5.24 -10.93 -4.87
N VAL A 60 -4.66 -11.19 -3.72
CA VAL A 60 -4.09 -12.48 -3.36
C VAL A 60 -4.72 -12.96 -2.05
N LEU A 61 -5.30 -14.15 -2.10
CA LEU A 61 -5.77 -14.90 -0.92
C LEU A 61 -4.75 -16.00 -0.63
N PRO A 62 -4.06 -15.95 0.49
CA PRO A 62 -3.22 -17.07 0.94
C PRO A 62 -4.06 -18.17 1.59
N ASP A 63 -3.39 -19.07 2.27
CA ASP A 63 -3.91 -20.22 2.98
C ASP A 63 -5.13 -19.88 3.85
N THR A 64 -6.24 -20.57 3.62
CA THR A 64 -7.51 -20.38 4.36
C THR A 64 -7.88 -21.63 5.19
N GLN A 65 -6.97 -22.59 5.26
CA GLN A 65 -7.24 -23.93 5.80
C GLN A 65 -7.83 -23.93 7.20
N TYR A 66 -7.34 -23.09 8.12
CA TYR A 66 -7.84 -23.04 9.49
C TYR A 66 -9.27 -22.47 9.63
N LEU A 67 -9.82 -21.92 8.56
CA LEU A 67 -11.23 -21.52 8.49
C LEU A 67 -12.13 -22.68 8.02
N PHE A 68 -11.54 -23.73 7.45
CA PHE A 68 -12.24 -24.91 6.92
C PHE A 68 -11.60 -26.18 7.45
N ASP A 69 -11.61 -26.35 8.77
CA ASP A 69 -11.25 -27.57 9.48
C ASP A 69 -12.55 -28.30 9.88
N GLY A 70 -12.67 -29.59 9.60
CA GLY A 70 -13.89 -30.36 9.85
C GLY A 70 -14.46 -30.22 11.25
N ALA A 71 -13.64 -29.89 12.26
CA ALA A 71 -14.06 -29.60 13.61
C ALA A 71 -14.68 -28.19 13.77
N ALA A 72 -14.30 -27.25 12.91
CA ALA A 72 -14.71 -25.84 13.00
C ALA A 72 -14.67 -25.18 11.61
N ILE A 73 -15.82 -25.14 10.92
CA ILE A 73 -15.95 -24.47 9.62
C ILE A 73 -16.49 -23.06 9.84
N HIS A 74 -15.70 -22.05 9.50
CA HIS A 74 -15.99 -20.63 9.64
C HIS A 74 -15.85 -19.91 8.30
N PRO A 75 -16.85 -19.97 7.41
CA PRO A 75 -16.75 -19.41 6.05
C PRO A 75 -16.86 -17.88 6.00
N GLU A 76 -17.31 -17.23 7.08
CA GLU A 76 -17.63 -15.80 7.11
C GLU A 76 -16.41 -14.90 6.79
N PRO A 77 -15.20 -15.19 7.27
CA PRO A 77 -14.04 -14.38 6.90
C PRO A 77 -13.73 -14.43 5.40
N LEU A 78 -13.77 -15.64 4.80
CA LEU A 78 -13.55 -15.80 3.37
C LEU A 78 -14.65 -15.08 2.57
N GLU A 79 -15.92 -15.24 2.97
CA GLU A 79 -17.02 -14.53 2.34
C GLU A 79 -16.82 -13.01 2.39
N ALA A 80 -16.40 -12.47 3.55
CA ALA A 80 -16.13 -11.04 3.72
C ALA A 80 -15.01 -10.56 2.77
N SER A 81 -13.92 -11.32 2.64
CA SER A 81 -12.80 -10.98 1.76
C SER A 81 -13.20 -11.02 0.29
N LEU A 82 -13.96 -12.02 -0.15
CA LEU A 82 -14.47 -12.08 -1.51
C LEU A 82 -15.45 -10.95 -1.83
N ARG A 83 -16.33 -10.61 -0.87
CA ARG A 83 -17.23 -9.45 -1.00
C ARG A 83 -16.49 -8.12 -1.06
N TYR A 84 -15.43 -7.96 -0.27
CA TYR A 84 -14.57 -6.78 -0.32
C TYR A 84 -13.94 -6.63 -1.70
N VAL A 85 -13.32 -7.67 -2.24
CA VAL A 85 -12.72 -7.65 -3.59
C VAL A 85 -13.76 -7.25 -4.64
N LEU A 86 -14.98 -7.77 -4.55
CA LEU A 86 -16.07 -7.42 -5.47
C LEU A 86 -16.60 -6.01 -5.26
N ALA A 87 -16.61 -5.49 -4.04
CA ALA A 87 -17.07 -4.14 -3.74
C ALA A 87 -16.05 -3.08 -4.16
N GLU A 88 -14.77 -3.35 -3.92
CA GLU A 88 -13.67 -2.42 -4.16
C GLU A 88 -13.04 -2.55 -5.57
N ARG A 89 -13.55 -3.47 -6.41
CA ARG A 89 -12.98 -3.76 -7.75
C ARG A 89 -12.85 -2.53 -8.64
N ASP A 90 -13.84 -1.64 -8.62
CA ASP A 90 -13.84 -0.45 -9.48
C ASP A 90 -12.93 0.65 -8.90
N ARG A 91 -12.83 0.72 -7.57
CA ARG A 91 -11.98 1.70 -6.88
C ARG A 91 -10.50 1.40 -7.06
N HIS A 92 -10.12 0.14 -6.94
CA HIS A 92 -8.74 -0.32 -7.04
C HIS A 92 -8.40 -0.89 -8.43
N ASN A 93 -9.32 -0.85 -9.37
CA ASN A 93 -9.20 -1.53 -10.66
C ASN A 93 -8.68 -2.98 -10.49
N ILE A 94 -9.36 -3.78 -9.65
CA ILE A 94 -8.94 -5.16 -9.39
C ILE A 94 -9.21 -5.98 -10.65
N VAL A 95 -8.16 -6.48 -11.26
CA VAL A 95 -8.21 -7.20 -12.54
C VAL A 95 -8.18 -8.71 -12.37
N PHE A 96 -7.62 -9.21 -11.27
CA PHE A 96 -7.45 -10.63 -11.01
C PHE A 96 -7.41 -10.93 -9.51
N LEU A 97 -7.86 -12.15 -9.12
CA LEU A 97 -7.69 -12.70 -7.77
C LEU A 97 -7.00 -14.06 -7.87
N ALA A 98 -5.92 -14.27 -7.11
CA ALA A 98 -5.23 -15.55 -6.99
C ALA A 98 -5.35 -16.11 -5.57
N HIS A 99 -5.69 -17.41 -5.43
CA HIS A 99 -5.59 -18.16 -4.18
C HIS A 99 -4.39 -19.09 -4.23
N LEU A 100 -3.59 -19.13 -3.17
CA LEU A 100 -2.28 -19.77 -3.16
C LEU A 100 -2.25 -21.21 -2.64
N GLY A 101 -3.40 -21.86 -2.51
CA GLY A 101 -3.49 -23.24 -2.00
C GLY A 101 -3.84 -23.31 -0.53
N ASP A 102 -3.89 -24.54 0.01
CA ASP A 102 -4.38 -24.83 1.36
C ASP A 102 -5.73 -24.13 1.62
N VAL A 103 -6.67 -24.41 0.73
CA VAL A 103 -8.05 -23.88 0.82
C VAL A 103 -8.73 -24.43 2.07
N THR A 104 -8.42 -25.71 2.41
CA THR A 104 -9.02 -26.44 3.52
C THR A 104 -7.97 -27.22 4.33
N GLN A 105 -8.30 -27.60 5.58
CA GLN A 105 -7.37 -28.25 6.48
C GLN A 105 -7.09 -29.72 6.13
N ASN A 106 -8.09 -30.47 5.69
CA ASN A 106 -7.96 -31.91 5.50
C ASN A 106 -8.29 -32.38 4.08
N GLY A 107 -8.63 -31.48 3.16
CA GLY A 107 -9.08 -31.81 1.81
C GLY A 107 -10.35 -32.65 1.78
N ALA A 108 -11.09 -32.68 2.89
CA ALA A 108 -12.31 -33.47 3.03
C ALA A 108 -13.44 -32.88 2.16
N ALA A 109 -14.34 -33.73 1.67
CA ALA A 109 -15.35 -33.31 0.71
C ALA A 109 -16.30 -32.23 1.26
N ASP A 110 -16.62 -32.24 2.54
CA ASP A 110 -17.46 -31.25 3.21
C ASP A 110 -16.74 -29.91 3.40
N GLU A 111 -15.46 -29.93 3.79
CA GLU A 111 -14.62 -28.73 3.87
C GLU A 111 -14.46 -28.07 2.50
N ILE A 112 -14.07 -28.84 1.51
CA ILE A 112 -13.93 -28.39 0.11
C ILE A 112 -15.27 -27.82 -0.41
N GLN A 113 -16.39 -28.46 -0.08
CA GLN A 113 -17.72 -27.97 -0.49
C GLN A 113 -18.05 -26.64 0.19
N ALA A 114 -17.76 -26.49 1.50
CA ALA A 114 -18.01 -25.28 2.26
C ALA A 114 -17.19 -24.11 1.74
N ALA A 115 -15.89 -24.32 1.50
CA ALA A 115 -15.00 -23.32 0.89
C ALA A 115 -15.45 -22.97 -0.54
N SER A 116 -15.67 -23.98 -1.39
CA SER A 116 -16.10 -23.82 -2.78
C SER A 116 -17.40 -23.02 -2.91
N ALA A 117 -18.33 -23.15 -1.97
CA ALA A 117 -19.56 -22.39 -1.94
C ALA A 117 -19.31 -20.87 -1.87
N GLN A 118 -18.28 -20.43 -1.14
CA GLN A 118 -17.95 -19.00 -1.03
C GLN A 118 -17.44 -18.44 -2.37
N PHE A 119 -16.59 -19.17 -3.08
CA PHE A 119 -16.07 -18.76 -4.38
C PHE A 119 -17.15 -18.63 -5.47
N THR A 120 -18.37 -19.12 -5.25
CA THR A 120 -19.49 -18.88 -6.17
C THR A 120 -19.84 -17.38 -6.30
N LEU A 121 -19.41 -16.54 -5.35
CA LEU A 121 -19.53 -15.09 -5.47
C LEU A 121 -18.73 -14.57 -6.68
N LEU A 122 -17.49 -15.04 -6.83
CA LEU A 122 -16.65 -14.68 -7.98
C LEU A 122 -17.22 -15.20 -9.29
N ASP A 123 -17.68 -16.47 -9.31
CA ASP A 123 -18.28 -17.07 -10.51
C ASP A 123 -19.51 -16.29 -10.99
N ARG A 124 -20.39 -15.90 -10.06
CA ARG A 124 -21.59 -15.10 -10.37
C ARG A 124 -21.27 -13.70 -10.87
N ALA A 125 -20.22 -13.09 -10.35
CA ALA A 125 -19.75 -11.79 -10.81
C ALA A 125 -19.05 -11.87 -12.18
N GLY A 126 -18.66 -13.08 -12.64
CA GLY A 126 -17.82 -13.28 -13.81
C GLY A 126 -16.40 -12.78 -13.59
N ALA A 127 -15.88 -12.87 -12.36
CA ALA A 127 -14.56 -12.41 -11.99
C ALA A 127 -13.46 -13.25 -12.65
N ALA A 128 -12.32 -12.62 -12.89
CA ALA A 128 -11.10 -13.30 -13.28
C ALA A 128 -10.38 -13.77 -12.01
N TRP A 129 -10.18 -15.09 -11.86
CA TRP A 129 -9.54 -15.64 -10.67
C TRP A 129 -8.94 -17.02 -10.93
N SER A 130 -8.01 -17.42 -10.06
CA SER A 130 -7.40 -18.74 -10.02
C SER A 130 -7.32 -19.27 -8.60
N VAL A 131 -7.14 -20.59 -8.50
CA VAL A 131 -6.84 -21.32 -7.28
C VAL A 131 -5.93 -22.50 -7.66
N LEU A 132 -5.07 -22.88 -6.76
CA LEU A 132 -4.22 -24.07 -6.88
C LEU A 132 -4.38 -24.92 -5.62
N ALA A 133 -3.98 -26.18 -5.67
CA ALA A 133 -4.01 -27.05 -4.49
C ALA A 133 -2.76 -26.82 -3.63
N GLY A 134 -2.95 -26.76 -2.31
CA GLY A 134 -1.87 -26.91 -1.35
C GLY A 134 -1.80 -28.36 -0.83
N ASN A 135 -0.85 -28.64 0.07
CA ASN A 135 -0.65 -29.99 0.61
C ASN A 135 -1.80 -30.49 1.50
N HIS A 136 -2.58 -29.58 2.06
CA HIS A 136 -3.76 -29.91 2.85
C HIS A 136 -5.00 -30.23 2.00
N ASP A 137 -5.07 -29.72 0.75
CA ASP A 137 -6.21 -29.93 -0.14
C ASP A 137 -6.21 -31.28 -0.85
N VAL A 138 -5.05 -31.95 -0.90
CA VAL A 138 -4.85 -33.18 -1.66
C VAL A 138 -4.11 -34.24 -0.82
N PRO A 139 -4.37 -35.54 -1.05
CA PRO A 139 -3.73 -36.58 -0.25
C PRO A 139 -2.25 -36.74 -0.58
N GLY A 140 -1.44 -36.89 0.49
CA GLY A 140 -0.03 -37.27 0.42
C GLY A 140 0.92 -36.12 0.08
N ASP A 141 2.20 -36.33 0.39
CA ASP A 141 3.30 -35.39 0.12
C ASP A 141 3.93 -35.60 -1.28
N SER A 142 3.20 -36.27 -2.18
CA SER A 142 3.70 -36.58 -3.51
C SER A 142 3.62 -35.36 -4.44
N ASP A 143 4.70 -35.10 -5.14
CA ASP A 143 4.77 -34.13 -6.25
C ASP A 143 4.15 -34.67 -7.56
N ASP A 144 3.63 -35.89 -7.55
CA ASP A 144 2.99 -36.50 -8.72
C ASP A 144 1.46 -36.37 -8.64
N GLN A 145 0.83 -36.67 -9.74
CA GLN A 145 -0.60 -36.47 -9.94
C GLN A 145 -1.46 -37.40 -9.08
N ARG A 146 -2.45 -36.84 -8.45
CA ARG A 146 -3.22 -37.47 -7.38
C ARG A 146 -4.50 -38.14 -7.87
N GLY A 147 -4.76 -38.07 -9.17
CA GLY A 147 -6.02 -38.55 -9.74
C GLY A 147 -7.20 -37.66 -9.34
N ARG A 148 -8.35 -38.25 -9.13
CA ARG A 148 -9.57 -37.51 -8.78
C ARG A 148 -9.66 -37.29 -7.28
N THR A 149 -9.78 -36.03 -6.87
CA THR A 149 -9.93 -35.61 -5.46
C THR A 149 -11.17 -34.71 -5.30
N PRO A 150 -11.67 -34.50 -4.05
CA PRO A 150 -12.70 -33.49 -3.81
C PRO A 150 -12.28 -32.11 -4.27
N TYR A 151 -11.00 -31.73 -4.14
CA TYR A 151 -10.44 -30.49 -4.65
C TYR A 151 -10.66 -30.36 -6.17
N LEU A 152 -10.23 -31.35 -6.94
CA LEU A 152 -10.36 -31.33 -8.40
C LEU A 152 -11.84 -31.30 -8.88
N ASP A 153 -12.73 -31.96 -8.14
CA ASP A 153 -14.17 -31.94 -8.42
C ASP A 153 -14.76 -30.54 -8.21
N ALA A 154 -14.28 -29.78 -7.24
CA ALA A 154 -14.78 -28.45 -6.88
C ALA A 154 -14.07 -27.30 -7.61
N PHE A 155 -12.75 -27.39 -7.78
CA PHE A 155 -11.89 -26.33 -8.29
C PHE A 155 -11.16 -26.68 -9.60
N GLY A 156 -11.45 -27.84 -10.19
CA GLY A 156 -10.84 -28.27 -11.43
C GLY A 156 -11.36 -27.54 -12.68
N PRO A 157 -10.85 -27.88 -13.85
CA PRO A 157 -11.10 -27.18 -15.13
C PRO A 157 -12.57 -26.99 -15.48
N LYS A 158 -13.44 -27.88 -15.01
CA LYS A 158 -14.89 -27.79 -15.26
C LYS A 158 -15.50 -26.51 -14.71
N ARG A 159 -15.05 -26.05 -13.53
CA ARG A 159 -15.50 -24.81 -12.91
C ARG A 159 -15.11 -23.60 -13.74
N PHE A 160 -13.88 -23.58 -14.20
CA PHE A 160 -13.28 -22.42 -14.87
C PHE A 160 -13.64 -22.25 -16.34
N ARG A 161 -14.32 -23.21 -16.98
CA ARG A 161 -14.69 -23.13 -18.42
C ARG A 161 -15.43 -21.85 -18.82
N ARG A 162 -16.10 -21.19 -17.88
CA ARG A 162 -16.86 -19.95 -18.10
C ARG A 162 -16.13 -18.71 -17.56
N SER A 163 -14.99 -18.88 -16.92
CA SER A 163 -14.18 -17.75 -16.45
C SER A 163 -13.64 -16.95 -17.62
N PRO A 164 -13.69 -15.63 -17.58
CA PRO A 164 -13.16 -14.79 -18.67
C PRO A 164 -11.64 -14.90 -18.81
N SER A 165 -10.93 -15.27 -17.75
CA SER A 165 -9.46 -15.36 -17.73
C SER A 165 -8.91 -16.75 -18.04
N TYR A 166 -9.66 -17.83 -17.80
CA TYR A 166 -9.16 -19.19 -17.95
C TYR A 166 -8.81 -19.53 -19.39
N ARG A 167 -7.62 -20.10 -19.62
CA ARG A 167 -7.12 -20.46 -20.95
C ARG A 167 -6.81 -21.94 -21.10
N GLY A 168 -6.59 -22.66 -20.00
CA GLY A 168 -6.32 -24.09 -20.03
C GLY A 168 -5.73 -24.63 -18.75
N SER A 169 -5.58 -25.96 -18.73
CA SER A 169 -4.97 -26.70 -17.62
C SER A 169 -4.08 -27.81 -18.14
N SER A 170 -3.21 -28.33 -17.25
CA SER A 170 -2.52 -29.59 -17.47
C SER A 170 -3.51 -30.73 -17.69
N PRO A 171 -3.10 -31.85 -18.31
CA PRO A 171 -4.01 -32.96 -18.65
C PRO A 171 -4.72 -33.56 -17.43
N ASP A 172 -4.12 -33.52 -16.28
CA ASP A 172 -4.69 -33.99 -15.00
C ASP A 172 -5.59 -32.95 -14.31
N GLY A 173 -5.52 -31.67 -14.73
CA GLY A 173 -6.38 -30.59 -14.29
C GLY A 173 -5.90 -29.84 -13.05
N TYR A 174 -4.73 -30.16 -12.49
CA TYR A 174 -4.24 -29.52 -11.26
C TYR A 174 -3.48 -28.20 -11.53
N ASN A 175 -2.76 -28.10 -12.63
CA ASN A 175 -2.13 -26.85 -13.05
C ASN A 175 -3.04 -26.10 -14.01
N SER A 176 -3.07 -24.78 -13.94
CA SER A 176 -3.88 -23.96 -14.84
C SER A 176 -3.15 -22.68 -15.24
N PHE A 177 -3.58 -22.08 -16.36
CA PHE A 177 -3.13 -20.75 -16.71
C PHE A 177 -4.28 -19.86 -17.13
N HIS A 178 -4.12 -18.60 -16.84
CA HIS A 178 -5.10 -17.55 -17.03
C HIS A 178 -4.46 -16.35 -17.72
N THR A 179 -5.25 -15.58 -18.46
CA THR A 179 -4.81 -14.28 -18.97
C THR A 179 -5.81 -13.21 -18.60
N PHE A 180 -5.32 -12.01 -18.35
CA PHE A 180 -6.14 -10.83 -18.19
C PHE A 180 -5.48 -9.65 -18.91
N THR A 181 -6.26 -8.64 -19.27
CA THR A 181 -5.76 -7.42 -19.91
C THR A 181 -5.77 -6.28 -18.90
N ALA A 182 -4.64 -5.58 -18.77
CA ALA A 182 -4.49 -4.38 -17.95
C ALA A 182 -3.36 -3.50 -18.51
N GLY A 183 -3.47 -2.18 -18.42
CA GLY A 183 -2.50 -1.28 -19.03
C GLY A 183 -2.41 -1.40 -20.55
N GLY A 184 -3.51 -1.80 -21.20
CA GLY A 184 -3.54 -2.03 -22.65
C GLY A 184 -2.74 -3.24 -23.13
N ARG A 185 -2.30 -4.13 -22.23
CA ARG A 185 -1.53 -5.34 -22.54
C ARG A 185 -2.07 -6.56 -21.81
N ASP A 186 -1.75 -7.75 -22.34
CA ASP A 186 -2.13 -9.01 -21.71
C ASP A 186 -1.05 -9.49 -20.74
N TRP A 187 -1.51 -10.09 -19.65
CA TRP A 187 -0.72 -10.69 -18.58
C TRP A 187 -1.11 -12.14 -18.41
N LEU A 188 -0.16 -12.98 -17.99
CA LEU A 188 -0.40 -14.39 -17.74
C LEU A 188 -0.19 -14.70 -16.24
N VAL A 189 -1.18 -15.38 -15.64
CA VAL A 189 -1.05 -16.04 -14.34
C VAL A 189 -0.90 -17.53 -14.59
N LEU A 190 0.21 -18.09 -14.10
CA LEU A 190 0.49 -19.52 -14.16
C LEU A 190 0.33 -20.09 -12.75
N ALA A 191 -0.71 -20.89 -12.54
CA ALA A 191 -1.02 -21.51 -11.24
C ALA A 191 -0.57 -22.98 -11.25
N LEU A 192 0.45 -23.28 -10.47
CA LEU A 192 1.04 -24.61 -10.37
C LEU A 192 0.57 -25.31 -9.09
N ASP A 193 0.28 -26.58 -9.22
CA ASP A 193 -0.12 -27.50 -8.17
C ASP A 193 0.93 -27.61 -7.03
N TRP A 194 0.50 -28.11 -5.89
CA TRP A 194 1.40 -28.53 -4.81
C TRP A 194 2.51 -29.44 -5.34
N ARG A 195 3.75 -28.98 -5.27
CA ARG A 195 4.93 -29.70 -5.77
C ARG A 195 4.71 -30.32 -7.15
N THR A 196 4.39 -29.47 -8.11
CA THR A 196 4.14 -29.85 -9.49
C THR A 196 5.18 -30.81 -10.03
N SER A 197 4.74 -31.92 -10.62
CA SER A 197 5.60 -32.94 -11.22
C SER A 197 6.39 -32.44 -12.43
N ALA A 198 7.41 -33.18 -12.86
CA ALA A 198 8.16 -32.87 -14.07
C ALA A 198 7.25 -32.71 -15.32
N ARG A 199 6.15 -33.48 -15.41
CA ARG A 199 5.15 -33.36 -16.49
C ARG A 199 4.38 -32.05 -16.39
N GLY A 200 4.05 -31.62 -15.18
CA GLY A 200 3.41 -30.32 -14.96
C GLY A 200 4.34 -29.17 -15.33
N VAL A 201 5.63 -29.27 -14.98
CA VAL A 201 6.64 -28.29 -15.40
C VAL A 201 6.83 -28.27 -16.92
N ASP A 202 6.83 -29.43 -17.57
CA ASP A 202 6.93 -29.50 -19.05
C ASP A 202 5.70 -28.90 -19.73
N TRP A 203 4.51 -29.13 -19.17
CA TRP A 203 3.29 -28.45 -19.62
C TRP A 203 3.41 -26.93 -19.45
N ALA A 204 3.88 -26.46 -18.31
CA ALA A 204 4.08 -25.03 -18.03
C ALA A 204 5.07 -24.39 -19.02
N ARG A 205 6.17 -25.06 -19.36
CA ARG A 205 7.10 -24.63 -20.44
C ARG A 205 6.38 -24.48 -21.78
N GLY A 206 5.50 -25.41 -22.12
CA GLY A 206 4.68 -25.34 -23.34
C GLY A 206 3.76 -24.13 -23.35
N VAL A 207 3.15 -23.79 -22.19
CA VAL A 207 2.33 -22.59 -22.03
C VAL A 207 3.16 -21.31 -22.27
N LEU A 208 4.31 -21.19 -21.62
CA LEU A 208 5.17 -20.01 -21.76
C LEU A 208 5.71 -19.88 -23.20
N ALA A 209 6.08 -20.98 -23.84
CA ALA A 209 6.54 -20.98 -25.24
C ALA A 209 5.44 -20.55 -26.21
N ALA A 210 4.17 -20.84 -25.91
CA ALA A 210 3.02 -20.41 -26.72
C ALA A 210 2.67 -18.91 -26.50
N HIS A 211 3.15 -18.30 -25.41
CA HIS A 211 2.88 -16.92 -25.05
C HIS A 211 4.17 -16.13 -24.77
N PRO A 212 5.12 -16.05 -25.71
CA PRO A 212 6.51 -15.61 -25.44
C PRO A 212 6.65 -14.14 -25.03
N THR A 213 5.61 -13.34 -25.20
CA THR A 213 5.64 -11.88 -24.93
C THR A 213 4.73 -11.45 -23.79
N LEU A 214 4.16 -12.38 -23.03
CA LEU A 214 3.33 -12.02 -21.89
C LEU A 214 4.16 -11.98 -20.59
N PRO A 215 4.07 -10.92 -19.78
CA PRO A 215 4.59 -10.94 -18.41
C PRO A 215 3.87 -12.02 -17.60
N VAL A 216 4.61 -12.74 -16.76
CA VAL A 216 4.10 -13.91 -16.04
C VAL A 216 4.19 -13.69 -14.54
N ILE A 217 3.06 -13.84 -13.86
CA ILE A 217 2.96 -14.02 -12.44
C ILE A 217 2.80 -15.52 -12.18
N LEU A 218 3.79 -16.10 -11.52
CA LEU A 218 3.76 -17.52 -11.14
C LEU A 218 3.18 -17.65 -9.74
N THR A 219 2.13 -18.43 -9.59
CA THR A 219 1.60 -18.84 -8.29
C THR A 219 1.83 -20.35 -8.10
N ALA A 220 2.33 -20.73 -6.94
CA ALA A 220 2.46 -22.11 -6.51
C ALA A 220 2.26 -22.15 -5.00
N HIS A 221 2.06 -23.35 -4.43
CA HIS A 221 1.91 -23.41 -2.97
C HIS A 221 3.26 -23.37 -2.25
N ASP A 222 4.32 -23.88 -2.86
CA ASP A 222 5.65 -24.05 -2.28
C ASP A 222 6.75 -23.53 -3.24
N ILE A 223 7.49 -22.48 -2.84
CA ILE A 223 8.66 -21.93 -3.59
C ILE A 223 9.71 -21.43 -2.60
N VAL A 224 9.34 -20.55 -1.67
CA VAL A 224 10.24 -19.96 -0.67
C VAL A 224 9.68 -20.11 0.72
N ASP A 225 10.56 -20.35 1.69
CA ASP A 225 10.32 -20.24 3.12
C ASP A 225 10.83 -18.90 3.65
N SER A 226 10.41 -18.48 4.84
CA SER A 226 10.80 -17.22 5.46
C SER A 226 11.79 -17.42 6.61
N LYS A 227 12.63 -16.42 6.81
CA LYS A 227 13.46 -16.27 7.99
C LYS A 227 12.82 -15.34 9.02
N PRO A 228 13.29 -15.36 10.27
CA PRO A 228 12.76 -14.47 11.30
C PRO A 228 12.87 -12.97 11.01
N ASP A 229 13.79 -12.57 10.12
CA ASP A 229 13.97 -11.18 9.70
C ASP A 229 13.06 -10.75 8.53
N GLY A 230 12.17 -11.65 8.07
CA GLY A 230 11.28 -11.37 6.94
C GLY A 230 11.90 -11.60 5.57
N SER A 231 13.20 -11.95 5.49
CA SER A 231 13.78 -12.39 4.23
C SER A 231 13.27 -13.78 3.86
N ALA A 232 13.06 -14.03 2.56
CA ALA A 232 12.67 -15.35 2.07
C ALA A 232 13.88 -16.08 1.46
N VAL A 233 13.82 -17.41 1.46
CA VAL A 233 14.84 -18.30 0.89
C VAL A 233 14.15 -19.45 0.17
N LEU A 234 14.74 -19.90 -0.93
CA LEU A 234 14.28 -21.12 -1.59
C LEU A 234 14.41 -22.32 -0.64
N ASP A 235 13.34 -23.07 -0.48
CA ASP A 235 13.41 -24.41 0.10
C ASP A 235 14.00 -25.42 -0.91
N ASP A 236 14.02 -26.70 -0.59
CA ASP A 236 14.62 -27.70 -1.48
C ASP A 236 13.81 -27.89 -2.78
N TYR A 237 12.48 -27.86 -2.71
CA TYR A 237 11.62 -27.94 -3.88
C TYR A 237 11.70 -26.66 -4.73
N GLY A 238 11.58 -25.52 -4.09
CA GLY A 238 11.67 -24.21 -4.74
C GLY A 238 13.01 -23.99 -5.42
N ARG A 239 14.10 -24.50 -4.84
CA ARG A 239 15.43 -24.49 -5.49
C ARG A 239 15.43 -25.31 -6.78
N GLY A 240 14.86 -26.50 -6.75
CA GLY A 240 14.70 -27.33 -7.95
C GLY A 240 13.85 -26.64 -9.03
N LEU A 241 12.75 -26.01 -8.61
CA LEU A 241 11.86 -25.26 -9.52
C LEU A 241 12.53 -23.98 -10.05
N TRP A 242 13.28 -23.27 -9.20
CA TRP A 242 14.07 -22.11 -9.61
C TRP A 242 15.09 -22.48 -10.68
N ASP A 243 15.93 -23.48 -10.40
CA ASP A 243 17.04 -23.87 -11.27
C ASP A 243 16.56 -24.45 -12.60
N SER A 244 15.47 -25.23 -12.58
CA SER A 244 14.95 -25.93 -13.75
C SER A 244 13.90 -25.16 -14.55
N PHE A 245 13.24 -24.17 -13.97
CA PHE A 245 12.10 -23.50 -14.59
C PHE A 245 12.12 -21.98 -14.40
N ILE A 246 12.01 -21.46 -13.17
CA ILE A 246 11.74 -20.04 -12.94
C ILE A 246 12.87 -19.17 -13.53
N SER A 247 14.13 -19.44 -13.16
CA SER A 247 15.27 -18.65 -13.62
C SER A 247 15.52 -18.71 -15.13
N GLN A 248 14.93 -19.70 -15.82
CA GLN A 248 15.13 -19.90 -17.26
C GLN A 248 14.13 -19.11 -18.13
N HIS A 249 13.06 -18.58 -17.52
CA HIS A 249 11.98 -17.91 -18.24
C HIS A 249 11.91 -16.43 -17.83
N ASP A 250 12.48 -15.58 -18.63
CA ASP A 250 12.56 -14.15 -18.38
C ASP A 250 11.20 -13.45 -18.25
N GLN A 251 10.15 -14.07 -18.76
CA GLN A 251 8.77 -13.60 -18.62
C GLN A 251 8.27 -13.59 -17.16
N ILE A 252 8.82 -14.47 -16.30
CA ILE A 252 8.45 -14.56 -14.89
C ILE A 252 9.17 -13.43 -14.12
N PHE A 253 8.40 -12.49 -13.60
CA PHE A 253 8.93 -11.36 -12.84
C PHE A 253 8.49 -11.37 -11.36
N LEU A 254 7.42 -12.09 -11.05
CA LEU A 254 6.85 -12.19 -9.71
C LEU A 254 6.43 -13.63 -9.45
N THR A 255 6.79 -14.16 -8.29
CA THR A 255 6.29 -15.43 -7.79
C THR A 255 5.61 -15.25 -6.44
N LEU A 256 4.50 -15.96 -6.23
CA LEU A 256 3.68 -15.91 -5.03
C LEU A 256 3.43 -17.32 -4.51
N ASN A 257 3.75 -17.57 -3.25
CA ASN A 257 3.46 -18.86 -2.61
C ASN A 257 2.89 -18.69 -1.20
N GLY A 258 2.21 -19.75 -0.71
CA GLY A 258 1.73 -19.93 0.64
C GLY A 258 2.60 -20.90 1.44
N HIS A 259 1.98 -21.83 2.13
CA HIS A 259 2.55 -22.98 2.83
C HIS A 259 3.29 -22.64 4.12
N TYR A 260 4.43 -21.94 4.05
CA TYR A 260 5.25 -21.64 5.22
C TYR A 260 4.72 -20.47 6.04
N TRP A 261 5.12 -20.42 7.30
CA TRP A 261 4.66 -19.40 8.23
C TRP A 261 5.65 -18.28 8.40
N LYS A 262 5.14 -17.20 8.52
CA LYS A 262 5.25 -15.75 8.40
C LYS A 262 5.55 -15.36 6.97
N PRO A 263 4.93 -14.25 6.55
CA PRO A 263 5.22 -13.71 5.24
C PRO A 263 6.71 -13.35 5.13
N GLY A 264 7.23 -13.44 3.91
CA GLY A 264 8.61 -13.11 3.63
C GLY A 264 8.77 -12.72 2.18
N ARG A 265 9.88 -12.07 1.85
CA ARG A 265 10.18 -11.68 0.48
C ARG A 265 11.68 -11.70 0.20
N THR A 266 12.00 -11.96 -1.04
CA THR A 266 13.37 -11.84 -1.56
C THR A 266 13.32 -11.54 -3.05
N THR A 267 14.40 -11.02 -3.59
CA THR A 267 14.59 -10.80 -5.02
C THR A 267 15.79 -11.61 -5.48
N MET A 268 15.66 -12.29 -6.62
CA MET A 268 16.74 -13.11 -7.18
C MET A 268 16.88 -12.81 -8.67
N GLU A 269 18.11 -12.73 -9.14
CA GLU A 269 18.42 -12.51 -10.55
C GLU A 269 18.22 -13.81 -11.35
N ASN A 270 17.47 -13.75 -12.45
CA ASN A 270 17.27 -14.86 -13.37
C ASN A 270 18.46 -15.01 -14.36
N ARG A 271 18.42 -16.01 -15.24
CA ARG A 271 19.50 -16.26 -16.21
C ARG A 271 19.65 -15.18 -17.29
N ALA A 272 18.67 -14.32 -17.46
CA ALA A 272 18.73 -13.18 -18.38
C ALA A 272 19.34 -11.93 -17.73
N GLY A 273 19.63 -11.98 -16.41
CA GLY A 273 20.16 -10.85 -15.66
C GLY A 273 19.07 -9.89 -15.16
N HIS A 274 17.83 -10.35 -15.04
CA HIS A 274 16.71 -9.56 -14.55
C HIS A 274 16.21 -10.09 -13.21
N ASP A 275 15.75 -9.18 -12.38
CA ASP A 275 15.16 -9.50 -11.08
C ASP A 275 13.83 -10.25 -11.20
N VAL A 276 13.65 -11.22 -10.33
CA VAL A 276 12.39 -11.90 -10.03
C VAL A 276 12.10 -11.70 -8.56
N ASP A 277 10.95 -11.13 -8.23
CA ASP A 277 10.51 -10.99 -6.85
C ASP A 277 9.78 -12.25 -6.39
N LEU A 278 10.23 -12.83 -5.27
CA LEU A 278 9.67 -14.04 -4.69
C LEU A 278 9.04 -13.70 -3.34
N HIS A 279 7.71 -13.82 -3.25
CA HIS A 279 6.96 -13.46 -2.06
C HIS A 279 6.23 -14.68 -1.48
N LEU A 280 6.54 -14.97 -0.22
CA LEU A 280 5.75 -15.85 0.64
C LEU A 280 4.62 -15.02 1.26
N VAL A 281 3.40 -15.44 1.06
CA VAL A 281 2.18 -14.80 1.55
C VAL A 281 1.39 -15.83 2.34
N ASN A 282 1.48 -15.78 3.67
CA ASN A 282 0.68 -16.64 4.53
C ASN A 282 0.42 -15.98 5.89
N TYR A 283 -0.82 -16.09 6.38
CA TYR A 283 -1.30 -15.46 7.61
C TYR A 283 -2.12 -16.42 8.48
N GLN A 284 -2.18 -17.68 8.13
CA GLN A 284 -3.02 -18.68 8.82
C GLN A 284 -2.69 -18.86 10.29
N ASP A 285 -1.43 -18.63 10.70
CA ASP A 285 -0.99 -18.70 12.10
C ASP A 285 -1.38 -17.49 12.94
N ARG A 286 -1.93 -16.44 12.31
CA ARG A 286 -2.37 -15.22 13.00
C ARG A 286 -3.75 -15.40 13.64
N TYR A 287 -4.15 -14.37 14.39
CA TYR A 287 -5.42 -14.38 15.10
C TYR A 287 -6.60 -14.77 14.21
N TYR A 288 -7.44 -15.65 14.70
CA TYR A 288 -8.63 -16.18 14.01
C TYR A 288 -8.28 -16.89 12.68
N GLY A 289 -7.21 -17.69 12.64
CA GLY A 289 -6.77 -18.36 11.41
C GLY A 289 -6.43 -17.39 10.27
N GLY A 290 -5.88 -16.22 10.61
CA GLY A 290 -5.60 -15.13 9.68
C GLY A 290 -6.84 -14.37 9.19
N ALA A 291 -8.05 -14.73 9.64
CA ALA A 291 -9.32 -14.07 9.31
C ALA A 291 -9.50 -13.78 7.80
N ALA A 292 -9.10 -14.72 6.94
CA ALA A 292 -9.05 -14.61 5.48
C ALA A 292 -8.41 -13.29 5.00
N MET A 293 -7.28 -12.94 5.59
CA MET A 293 -6.48 -11.78 5.22
C MET A 293 -6.13 -11.84 3.74
N ILE A 294 -6.22 -10.70 3.07
CA ILE A 294 -5.83 -10.55 1.66
C ILE A 294 -4.62 -9.65 1.52
N ARG A 295 -3.85 -9.89 0.47
CA ARG A 295 -2.79 -8.99 0.03
C ARG A 295 -3.17 -8.39 -1.32
N LEU A 296 -3.04 -7.06 -1.45
CA LEU A 296 -3.29 -6.33 -2.68
C LEU A 296 -1.96 -5.89 -3.27
N TYR A 297 -1.75 -6.19 -4.55
CA TYR A 297 -0.61 -5.77 -5.35
C TYR A 297 -1.09 -4.71 -6.33
N HIS A 298 -0.83 -3.45 -6.02
CA HIS A 298 -1.19 -2.30 -6.84
C HIS A 298 -0.08 -2.04 -7.84
N VAL A 299 -0.27 -2.50 -9.06
CA VAL A 299 0.69 -2.33 -10.15
C VAL A 299 0.48 -0.96 -10.79
N ASP A 300 1.56 -0.21 -10.92
CA ASP A 300 1.61 1.07 -11.61
C ASP A 300 2.70 1.02 -12.68
N LEU A 301 2.28 0.90 -13.93
CA LEU A 301 3.19 0.74 -15.07
C LEU A 301 3.93 2.05 -15.40
N GLU A 302 3.34 3.19 -15.08
CA GLU A 302 3.96 4.50 -15.33
C GLU A 302 5.11 4.76 -14.36
N ARG A 303 4.95 4.29 -13.11
CA ARG A 303 6.00 4.39 -12.09
C ARG A 303 7.00 3.25 -12.11
N ASN A 304 6.77 2.21 -12.90
CA ASN A 304 7.56 0.98 -12.81
C ASN A 304 7.60 0.41 -11.37
N ALA A 305 6.44 0.36 -10.71
CA ALA A 305 6.34 -0.04 -9.31
C ALA A 305 5.11 -0.89 -9.00
N ILE A 306 5.21 -1.67 -7.93
CA ILE A 306 4.10 -2.41 -7.33
C ILE A 306 4.04 -2.05 -5.86
N ASP A 307 2.97 -1.38 -5.43
CA ASP A 307 2.69 -1.13 -4.01
C ASP A 307 1.91 -2.31 -3.43
N VAL A 308 2.33 -2.75 -2.25
CA VAL A 308 1.76 -3.93 -1.60
C VAL A 308 1.15 -3.56 -0.27
N GLU A 309 -0.09 -3.99 -0.03
CA GLU A 309 -0.74 -3.85 1.27
C GLU A 309 -1.46 -5.14 1.69
N THR A 310 -1.60 -5.33 3.00
CA THR A 310 -2.21 -6.51 3.61
C THR A 310 -3.27 -6.11 4.63
N LEU A 311 -4.48 -6.67 4.49
CA LEU A 311 -5.60 -6.36 5.37
C LEU A 311 -6.57 -7.55 5.52
N SER A 312 -7.33 -7.58 6.63
CA SER A 312 -8.46 -8.50 6.80
C SER A 312 -9.78 -7.74 6.64
N PRO A 313 -10.48 -7.91 5.52
CA PRO A 313 -11.80 -7.31 5.31
C PRO A 313 -12.84 -7.72 6.35
N PHE A 314 -12.72 -8.94 6.88
CA PHE A 314 -13.61 -9.45 7.92
C PHE A 314 -13.47 -8.65 9.23
N ILE A 315 -12.23 -8.44 9.67
CA ILE A 315 -11.96 -7.66 10.89
C ILE A 315 -12.34 -6.20 10.68
N LEU A 316 -11.93 -5.58 9.57
CA LEU A 316 -12.28 -4.20 9.22
C LEU A 316 -13.80 -3.98 9.15
N GLY A 317 -14.55 -5.00 8.73
CA GLY A 317 -16.01 -5.00 8.72
C GLY A 317 -16.66 -5.21 10.08
N GLY A 318 -15.90 -5.35 11.17
CA GLY A 318 -16.39 -5.57 12.52
C GLY A 318 -16.79 -7.03 12.80
N GLY A 319 -16.29 -7.99 12.03
CA GLY A 319 -16.63 -9.43 12.17
C GLY A 319 -16.29 -10.03 13.53
N LEU A 320 -15.32 -9.46 14.25
CA LEU A 320 -14.93 -9.88 15.61
C LEU A 320 -15.41 -8.92 16.71
N GLY A 321 -16.36 -8.05 16.41
CA GLY A 321 -16.92 -7.05 17.33
C GLY A 321 -16.07 -5.78 17.42
N THR A 322 -16.50 -4.86 18.27
CA THR A 322 -15.80 -3.60 18.56
C THR A 322 -15.08 -3.67 19.90
N GLY A 323 -13.92 -3.02 20.01
CA GLY A 323 -13.13 -3.00 21.24
C GLY A 323 -12.33 -4.29 21.50
N ASN A 324 -12.08 -5.05 20.46
CA ASN A 324 -11.16 -6.19 20.48
C ASN A 324 -9.78 -5.71 20.00
N GLU A 325 -8.93 -5.29 20.94
CA GLU A 325 -7.59 -4.71 20.64
C GLU A 325 -6.74 -5.64 19.75
N LEU A 326 -6.79 -6.95 20.01
CA LEU A 326 -6.04 -7.92 19.20
C LEU A 326 -6.57 -7.98 17.75
N ALA A 327 -7.88 -7.91 17.56
CA ALA A 327 -8.45 -7.84 16.22
C ALA A 327 -8.10 -6.52 15.52
N ASP A 328 -8.10 -5.41 16.24
CA ASP A 328 -7.76 -4.10 15.69
C ASP A 328 -6.29 -4.06 15.19
N GLU A 329 -5.36 -4.71 15.92
CA GLU A 329 -3.97 -4.86 15.49
C GLU A 329 -3.81 -5.73 14.23
N GLU A 330 -4.69 -6.70 14.05
CA GLU A 330 -4.68 -7.62 12.91
C GLU A 330 -5.49 -7.12 11.70
N ALA A 331 -6.24 -6.04 11.85
CA ALA A 331 -7.13 -5.56 10.79
C ALA A 331 -6.37 -5.11 9.53
N GLN A 332 -5.19 -4.50 9.72
CA GLN A 332 -4.36 -4.00 8.65
C GLN A 332 -2.88 -4.07 9.07
N LEU A 333 -2.11 -4.90 8.37
CA LEU A 333 -0.70 -5.09 8.71
C LEU A 333 0.18 -4.03 8.07
N SER A 334 1.16 -3.55 8.84
CA SER A 334 2.08 -2.48 8.45
C SER A 334 3.56 -2.86 8.56
N GLY A 335 3.87 -4.14 8.77
CA GLY A 335 5.25 -4.63 8.80
C GLY A 335 5.92 -4.54 7.42
N ASP A 336 7.25 -4.54 7.39
CA ASP A 336 8.05 -4.36 6.16
C ASP A 336 7.85 -5.49 5.12
N VAL A 337 7.28 -6.62 5.55
CA VAL A 337 6.91 -7.75 4.69
C VAL A 337 5.42 -7.77 4.33
N ASP A 338 4.63 -6.86 4.90
CA ASP A 338 3.19 -6.79 4.73
C ASP A 338 2.76 -5.56 3.93
N ARG A 339 3.54 -4.47 4.04
CA ARG A 339 3.31 -3.21 3.37
C ARG A 339 4.64 -2.65 2.88
N PHE A 340 4.83 -2.66 1.56
CA PHE A 340 6.09 -2.27 0.91
C PHE A 340 5.84 -1.94 -0.56
N THR A 341 6.89 -1.42 -1.22
CA THR A 341 6.89 -1.19 -2.66
C THR A 341 8.02 -1.98 -3.32
N VAL A 342 7.74 -2.53 -4.48
CA VAL A 342 8.70 -3.21 -5.36
C VAL A 342 8.89 -2.35 -6.60
N SER A 343 10.14 -2.14 -7.02
CA SER A 343 10.44 -1.49 -8.30
C SER A 343 10.63 -2.55 -9.38
N VAL A 344 9.89 -2.43 -10.48
CA VAL A 344 10.01 -3.33 -11.64
C VAL A 344 10.06 -2.45 -12.88
N ASP A 345 11.18 -2.44 -13.59
CA ASP A 345 11.28 -1.74 -14.87
C ASP A 345 10.50 -2.52 -15.95
N PHE A 346 9.20 -2.30 -15.98
CA PHE A 346 8.29 -2.95 -16.92
C PHE A 346 8.59 -2.58 -18.37
N GLU A 347 9.02 -1.35 -18.61
CA GLU A 347 9.32 -0.86 -19.96
C GLU A 347 10.54 -1.59 -20.53
N GLN A 348 11.63 -1.63 -19.80
CA GLN A 348 12.86 -2.30 -20.23
C GLN A 348 12.66 -3.80 -20.34
N ARG A 349 12.13 -4.43 -19.30
CA ARG A 349 12.01 -5.88 -19.21
C ARG A 349 11.03 -6.46 -20.21
N PHE A 350 9.97 -5.74 -20.48
CA PHE A 350 8.90 -6.15 -21.37
C PHE A 350 8.80 -5.23 -22.59
N ALA A 351 9.94 -4.80 -23.12
CA ALA A 351 10.02 -4.07 -24.38
C ALA A 351 9.32 -4.85 -25.49
N GLY A 352 8.50 -4.17 -26.28
CA GLY A 352 7.70 -4.79 -27.35
C GLY A 352 6.23 -5.05 -26.97
N PHE A 353 5.83 -4.82 -25.70
CA PHE A 353 4.43 -4.68 -25.37
C PHE A 353 3.87 -3.32 -25.84
N ALA A 354 2.53 -3.20 -25.86
CA ALA A 354 1.91 -1.94 -26.20
C ALA A 354 2.43 -0.80 -25.28
N PRO A 355 2.69 0.41 -25.81
CA PRO A 355 3.14 1.53 -25.00
C PRO A 355 2.13 1.83 -23.87
N VAL A 356 2.64 2.18 -22.70
CA VAL A 356 1.80 2.68 -21.61
C VAL A 356 1.20 4.03 -22.03
N PRO A 357 -0.11 4.26 -21.85
CA PRO A 357 -0.71 5.55 -22.18
C PRO A 357 -0.09 6.67 -21.31
N VAL A 358 0.44 7.70 -21.95
CA VAL A 358 0.92 8.90 -21.26
C VAL A 358 -0.24 9.90 -21.17
N ARG A 359 -0.53 10.40 -19.99
CA ARG A 359 -1.57 11.42 -19.79
C ARG A 359 -1.09 12.78 -20.28
N ALA A 360 -1.94 13.47 -21.04
CA ALA A 360 -1.68 14.83 -21.43
C ALA A 360 -1.74 15.79 -20.22
N ALA A 361 -0.90 16.83 -20.22
CA ALA A 361 -0.97 17.89 -19.21
C ALA A 361 -2.39 18.49 -19.12
N ARG A 362 -2.86 18.71 -17.89
CA ARG A 362 -4.21 19.19 -17.59
C ARG A 362 -4.18 20.65 -17.15
N PRO A 363 -5.12 21.49 -17.62
CA PRO A 363 -5.22 22.89 -17.16
C PRO A 363 -5.41 22.99 -15.65
N ALA A 364 -4.82 24.00 -15.01
CA ALA A 364 -4.97 24.24 -13.57
C ALA A 364 -6.44 24.27 -13.11
N ALA A 365 -7.33 24.85 -13.91
CA ALA A 365 -8.75 24.94 -13.60
C ALA A 365 -9.45 23.57 -13.42
N GLN A 366 -8.94 22.51 -14.05
CA GLN A 366 -9.47 21.15 -13.89
C GLN A 366 -9.05 20.50 -12.55
N MET A 367 -8.01 21.02 -11.93
CA MET A 367 -7.50 20.52 -10.64
C MET A 367 -8.13 21.25 -9.45
N LEU A 368 -8.92 22.30 -9.68
CA LEU A 368 -9.60 23.04 -8.63
C LEU A 368 -10.89 22.30 -8.25
N VAL A 369 -10.85 21.59 -7.14
CA VAL A 369 -12.03 20.96 -6.53
C VAL A 369 -12.64 21.89 -5.47
N PRO A 370 -13.93 21.74 -5.10
CA PRO A 370 -14.52 22.52 -4.01
C PRO A 370 -13.68 22.43 -2.72
N GLY A 371 -13.35 23.58 -2.14
CA GLY A 371 -12.50 23.67 -0.95
C GLY A 371 -11.00 23.77 -1.24
N THR A 372 -10.56 23.83 -2.50
CA THR A 372 -9.15 24.11 -2.82
C THR A 372 -8.78 25.52 -2.34
N VAL A 373 -7.83 25.60 -1.40
CA VAL A 373 -7.36 26.87 -0.80
C VAL A 373 -6.01 27.31 -1.35
N ALA A 374 -5.19 26.38 -1.86
CA ALA A 374 -3.94 26.69 -2.56
C ALA A 374 -3.64 25.63 -3.62
N TYR A 375 -3.08 26.05 -4.73
CA TYR A 375 -2.59 25.15 -5.78
C TYR A 375 -1.38 25.79 -6.49
N TRP A 376 -0.23 25.16 -6.39
CA TRP A 376 1.00 25.63 -7.00
C TRP A 376 1.48 24.65 -8.07
N ARG A 377 1.81 25.20 -9.23
CA ARG A 377 2.34 24.49 -10.39
C ARG A 377 3.73 24.99 -10.70
N PHE A 378 4.55 24.11 -11.23
CA PHE A 378 5.94 24.40 -11.54
C PHE A 378 6.28 24.20 -13.03
N ASP A 379 5.27 24.32 -13.91
CA ASP A 379 5.41 24.24 -15.36
C ASP A 379 5.57 25.61 -16.03
N GLY A 380 5.75 25.60 -17.36
CA GLY A 380 5.81 26.84 -18.17
C GLY A 380 7.16 27.57 -18.13
N HIS A 381 8.19 26.94 -17.59
CA HIS A 381 9.54 27.46 -17.49
C HIS A 381 10.55 26.57 -18.24
N ALA A 382 11.69 27.17 -18.66
CA ALA A 382 12.74 26.40 -19.32
C ALA A 382 13.40 25.43 -18.34
N ASP A 383 13.65 24.20 -18.81
CA ASP A 383 14.35 23.18 -18.05
C ASP A 383 15.72 23.68 -17.53
N GLY A 384 16.04 23.35 -16.28
CA GLY A 384 17.25 23.77 -15.60
C GLY A 384 17.34 25.26 -15.25
N SER A 385 16.29 26.08 -15.53
CA SER A 385 16.31 27.50 -15.19
C SER A 385 16.26 27.72 -13.69
N ALA A 386 17.18 28.54 -13.16
CA ALA A 386 17.30 28.81 -11.73
C ALA A 386 16.21 29.80 -11.25
N LEU A 387 15.67 29.57 -10.06
CA LEU A 387 14.80 30.51 -9.35
C LEU A 387 15.66 31.34 -8.38
N GLY A 388 15.66 32.63 -8.58
CA GLY A 388 16.32 33.57 -7.65
C GLY A 388 15.42 33.97 -6.48
N THR A 389 16.03 34.42 -5.41
CA THR A 389 15.34 34.98 -4.24
C THR A 389 14.30 36.02 -4.65
N GLY A 390 13.10 35.94 -4.16
CA GLY A 390 11.98 36.84 -4.48
C GLY A 390 11.19 36.46 -5.73
N THR A 391 11.62 35.43 -6.51
CA THR A 391 10.80 34.87 -7.59
C THR A 391 9.47 34.38 -7.04
N ARG A 392 8.37 34.75 -7.69
CA ARG A 392 7.01 34.33 -7.29
C ARG A 392 6.52 33.19 -8.15
N ILE A 393 5.85 32.23 -7.46
CA ILE A 393 5.03 31.18 -8.06
C ILE A 393 3.58 31.49 -7.75
N PRO A 394 2.72 31.74 -8.76
CA PRO A 394 1.33 32.10 -8.54
C PRO A 394 0.54 30.96 -7.87
N ASP A 395 -0.38 31.32 -6.98
CA ASP A 395 -1.43 30.42 -6.50
C ASP A 395 -2.53 30.29 -7.57
N ALA A 396 -2.54 29.16 -8.25
CA ALA A 396 -3.51 28.86 -9.31
C ALA A 396 -4.95 28.70 -8.79
N SER A 397 -5.15 28.58 -7.46
CA SER A 397 -6.49 28.57 -6.86
C SER A 397 -7.14 29.96 -6.85
N GLY A 398 -6.35 31.03 -6.96
CA GLY A 398 -6.82 32.42 -6.94
C GLY A 398 -7.11 32.96 -5.54
N HIS A 399 -6.75 32.23 -4.46
CA HIS A 399 -6.96 32.71 -3.09
C HIS A 399 -5.84 33.61 -2.55
N GLY A 400 -4.80 33.86 -3.36
CA GLY A 400 -3.72 34.80 -3.01
C GLY A 400 -2.63 34.18 -2.12
N ASN A 401 -2.50 32.88 -2.13
CA ASN A 401 -1.48 32.13 -1.42
C ASN A 401 -0.22 31.91 -2.28
N ASP A 402 0.20 32.93 -3.04
CA ASP A 402 1.40 32.85 -3.86
C ASP A 402 2.61 32.40 -3.03
N LEU A 403 3.50 31.61 -3.67
CA LEU A 403 4.79 31.31 -3.09
C LEU A 403 5.86 32.31 -3.56
N VAL A 404 6.84 32.53 -2.72
CA VAL A 404 8.04 33.31 -3.05
C VAL A 404 9.29 32.54 -2.63
N VAL A 405 10.32 32.58 -3.47
CA VAL A 405 11.61 31.98 -3.11
C VAL A 405 12.20 32.72 -1.93
N ALA A 406 12.35 32.01 -0.82
CA ALA A 406 13.00 32.48 0.39
C ALA A 406 14.48 32.11 0.31
N GLY A 407 15.29 33.01 -0.21
CA GLY A 407 16.74 32.84 -0.21
C GLY A 407 17.34 33.10 1.16
N ARG A 408 18.33 32.31 1.54
CA ARG A 408 19.18 32.57 2.69
C ARG A 408 20.42 33.34 2.26
N ALA A 409 20.90 34.27 3.09
CA ALA A 409 22.23 34.87 2.91
C ALA A 409 23.29 33.76 2.90
N GLY A 410 23.92 33.53 1.74
CA GLY A 410 24.93 32.47 1.55
C GLY A 410 24.41 31.18 0.91
N ALA A 411 23.14 31.10 0.49
CA ALA A 411 22.67 30.01 -0.36
C ALA A 411 23.45 29.98 -1.67
N ALA A 412 23.81 28.78 -2.13
CA ALA A 412 24.46 28.62 -3.44
C ALA A 412 23.48 29.09 -4.53
N PRO A 413 23.89 30.02 -5.41
CA PRO A 413 23.03 30.46 -6.50
C PRO A 413 22.55 29.27 -7.34
N GLY A 414 21.23 29.16 -7.53
CA GLY A 414 20.64 28.11 -8.34
C GLY A 414 20.49 26.76 -7.65
N SER A 415 20.43 26.73 -6.32
CA SER A 415 20.05 25.54 -5.56
C SER A 415 18.58 25.13 -5.76
N LEU A 416 17.77 26.01 -6.32
CA LEU A 416 16.39 25.76 -6.72
C LEU A 416 16.23 26.00 -8.22
N ARG A 417 15.76 25.00 -8.96
CA ARG A 417 15.61 25.06 -10.43
C ARG A 417 14.30 24.46 -10.87
N PHE A 418 13.76 24.99 -11.97
CA PHE A 418 12.71 24.31 -12.71
C PHE A 418 13.28 23.06 -13.42
N SER A 419 12.45 22.02 -13.51
CA SER A 419 12.77 20.80 -14.25
C SER A 419 11.60 20.39 -15.14
N ALA A 420 11.91 19.85 -16.32
CA ALA A 420 10.93 19.20 -17.18
C ALA A 420 10.61 17.76 -16.70
N GLU A 421 11.40 17.19 -15.78
CA GLU A 421 11.07 15.90 -15.16
C GLU A 421 9.85 16.06 -14.24
N HIS A 422 8.89 15.18 -14.36
CA HIS A 422 7.67 15.17 -13.55
C HIS A 422 7.11 13.75 -13.42
N HIS A 423 6.16 13.55 -12.54
CA HIS A 423 5.37 12.32 -12.47
C HIS A 423 4.47 12.23 -13.71
N ASP A 424 4.31 11.05 -14.31
CA ASP A 424 3.54 10.86 -15.55
C ASP A 424 2.05 11.27 -15.41
N ASP A 425 1.49 11.14 -14.21
CA ASP A 425 0.14 11.62 -13.89
C ASP A 425 0.11 13.06 -13.36
N SER A 426 1.23 13.76 -13.32
CA SER A 426 1.22 15.15 -12.89
C SER A 426 0.30 15.99 -13.79
N PRO A 427 -0.57 16.84 -13.22
CA PRO A 427 -1.36 17.76 -14.02
C PRO A 427 -0.50 18.75 -14.82
N SER A 428 0.70 19.05 -14.35
CA SER A 428 1.66 19.91 -15.05
C SER A 428 2.83 19.10 -15.59
N ALA A 429 3.43 19.60 -16.67
CA ALA A 429 4.63 19.03 -17.25
C ALA A 429 5.88 19.70 -16.68
N GLY A 430 6.01 19.72 -15.34
CA GLY A 430 7.16 20.36 -14.71
C GLY A 430 7.22 20.16 -13.21
N SER A 431 8.40 20.43 -12.67
CA SER A 431 8.70 20.32 -11.24
C SER A 431 9.77 21.33 -10.82
N LEU A 432 10.07 21.31 -9.53
CA LEU A 432 11.23 21.97 -8.92
C LEU A 432 12.24 20.95 -8.48
N THR A 433 13.51 21.15 -8.81
CA THR A 433 14.64 20.39 -8.26
C THR A 433 15.35 21.26 -7.23
N LEU A 434 15.55 20.70 -6.03
CA LEU A 434 16.26 21.30 -4.92
C LEU A 434 17.59 20.55 -4.71
N THR A 435 18.69 21.28 -4.85
CA THR A 435 20.06 20.71 -4.75
C THR A 435 20.88 21.32 -3.62
N GLY A 436 20.30 22.22 -2.84
CA GLY A 436 20.94 22.84 -1.69
C GLY A 436 21.14 21.86 -0.55
N GLY A 437 22.12 22.12 0.31
CA GLY A 437 22.30 21.33 1.54
C GLY A 437 21.17 21.54 2.53
N LYS A 438 20.95 20.58 3.40
CA LYS A 438 19.88 20.51 4.43
C LYS A 438 19.63 21.82 5.19
N ALA A 439 20.68 22.57 5.52
CA ALA A 439 20.58 23.84 6.26
C ALA A 439 20.91 25.08 5.40
N SER A 440 21.10 24.94 4.09
CA SER A 440 21.62 26.00 3.22
C SER A 440 20.95 26.11 1.86
N GLY A 441 19.99 25.26 1.54
CA GLY A 441 19.26 25.30 0.28
C GLY A 441 18.20 26.40 0.23
N ASP A 442 17.83 26.83 -1.01
CA ASP A 442 16.67 27.66 -1.21
C ASP A 442 15.40 26.83 -1.05
N HIS A 443 14.33 27.46 -0.62
CA HIS A 443 13.01 26.88 -0.46
C HIS A 443 11.94 27.92 -0.83
N LEU A 444 10.69 27.52 -0.87
CA LEU A 444 9.57 28.42 -1.12
C LEU A 444 8.79 28.68 0.18
N ARG A 445 8.21 29.86 0.29
CA ARG A 445 7.26 30.22 1.36
C ARG A 445 6.08 30.99 0.81
N THR A 446 4.94 30.93 1.48
CA THR A 446 3.81 31.82 1.19
C THR A 446 4.22 33.27 1.36
N VAL A 447 3.64 34.16 0.56
CA VAL A 447 3.83 35.61 0.68
C VAL A 447 3.33 36.09 2.04
N ASP A 448 3.85 37.22 2.52
CA ASP A 448 3.45 37.77 3.81
C ASP A 448 1.94 38.10 3.83
N GLY A 449 1.24 37.61 4.84
CA GLY A 449 -0.21 37.81 5.00
C GLY A 449 -1.07 36.94 4.09
N ALA A 450 -0.53 35.84 3.58
CA ALA A 450 -1.30 34.86 2.82
C ALA A 450 -2.47 34.31 3.66
N PRO A 451 -3.70 34.21 3.12
CA PRO A 451 -4.85 33.67 3.86
C PRO A 451 -4.62 32.27 4.46
N LEU A 452 -3.84 31.42 3.79
CA LEU A 452 -3.49 30.08 4.22
C LEU A 452 -2.73 30.08 5.56
N ASP A 453 -1.97 31.12 5.90
CA ASP A 453 -1.16 31.21 7.10
C ASP A 453 -1.99 31.08 8.40
N ALA A 454 -3.26 31.52 8.35
CA ALA A 454 -4.19 31.47 9.47
C ALA A 454 -5.12 30.25 9.48
N ALA A 455 -5.01 29.36 8.49
CA ALA A 455 -5.92 28.23 8.34
C ALA A 455 -5.72 27.19 9.44
N THR A 456 -6.81 26.65 10.00
CA THR A 456 -6.81 25.64 11.07
C THR A 456 -7.48 24.33 10.68
N PHE A 457 -8.09 24.25 9.53
CA PHE A 457 -8.62 23.03 8.91
C PHE A 457 -9.49 22.14 9.81
N ARG A 458 -10.34 22.72 10.65
CA ARG A 458 -11.14 21.99 11.65
C ARG A 458 -12.21 21.07 11.07
N GLN A 459 -12.55 21.25 9.79
CA GLN A 459 -13.53 20.41 9.07
C GLN A 459 -12.88 19.31 8.21
N GLY A 460 -11.58 19.14 8.38
CA GLY A 460 -10.75 18.23 7.60
C GLY A 460 -9.86 18.96 6.60
N TYR A 461 -8.95 18.21 6.01
CA TYR A 461 -8.01 18.75 5.02
C TYR A 461 -7.47 17.66 4.11
N THR A 462 -6.92 18.10 2.99
CA THR A 462 -6.08 17.27 2.12
C THR A 462 -4.88 18.09 1.67
N PHE A 463 -3.69 17.54 1.89
CA PHE A 463 -2.43 18.05 1.37
C PHE A 463 -1.91 17.06 0.35
N GLU A 464 -1.69 17.50 -0.87
CA GLU A 464 -1.17 16.68 -1.97
C GLU A 464 0.10 17.29 -2.53
N ALA A 465 1.05 16.43 -2.88
CA ALA A 465 2.26 16.82 -3.58
C ALA A 465 2.78 15.68 -4.46
N TYR A 466 3.44 16.02 -5.56
CA TYR A 466 4.31 15.08 -6.23
C TYR A 466 5.74 15.26 -5.73
N LEU A 467 6.45 14.18 -5.53
CA LEU A 467 7.84 14.22 -5.08
C LEU A 467 8.67 13.09 -5.70
N ARG A 468 9.96 13.33 -5.85
CA ARG A 468 10.95 12.30 -6.18
C ARG A 468 12.08 12.36 -5.16
N ILE A 469 12.25 11.26 -4.43
CA ILE A 469 13.33 11.08 -3.46
C ILE A 469 14.59 10.71 -4.26
N PRO A 470 15.73 11.41 -4.12
CA PRO A 470 16.93 11.10 -4.90
C PRO A 470 17.54 9.75 -4.46
N GLU A 471 18.20 9.04 -5.38
CA GLU A 471 18.81 7.72 -5.14
C GLU A 471 19.80 7.69 -3.97
N GLY A 472 20.53 8.76 -3.74
CA GLY A 472 21.49 8.86 -2.64
C GLY A 472 20.90 9.28 -1.29
N TYR A 473 19.56 9.40 -1.18
CA TYR A 473 18.90 9.84 0.04
C TYR A 473 19.14 8.89 1.21
N GLY A 474 19.56 9.43 2.35
CA GLY A 474 19.87 8.62 3.53
C GLY A 474 19.87 9.44 4.83
N GLY A 475 20.46 8.87 5.89
CA GLY A 475 20.43 9.43 7.23
C GLY A 475 20.88 10.90 7.36
N GLY A 476 21.79 11.36 6.51
CA GLY A 476 22.21 12.76 6.44
C GLY A 476 21.09 13.72 5.99
N ASP A 477 20.14 13.22 5.21
CA ASP A 477 19.03 13.97 4.65
C ASP A 477 17.73 13.77 5.47
N ALA A 478 17.77 12.92 6.48
CA ALA A 478 16.61 12.59 7.31
C ALA A 478 15.86 13.84 7.78
N TRP A 479 14.52 13.73 7.78
CA TRP A 479 13.58 14.77 8.17
C TRP A 479 13.48 15.95 7.21
N SER A 480 13.99 15.79 5.99
CA SER A 480 13.79 16.77 4.92
C SER A 480 12.30 16.94 4.61
N SER A 481 11.87 18.19 4.45
CA SER A 481 10.44 18.53 4.42
C SER A 481 9.95 18.85 3.04
N ILE A 482 8.79 18.32 2.70
CA ILE A 482 8.04 18.61 1.48
C ILE A 482 7.17 19.84 1.68
N ILE A 483 6.35 19.82 2.74
CA ILE A 483 5.45 20.92 3.14
C ILE A 483 5.56 21.08 4.65
N SER A 484 5.68 22.31 5.13
CA SER A 484 5.67 22.63 6.55
C SER A 484 5.07 24.00 6.83
N GLN A 485 4.76 24.28 8.08
CA GLN A 485 4.48 25.65 8.54
C GLN A 485 5.69 26.20 9.27
N SER A 486 6.05 27.47 9.05
CA SER A 486 7.22 28.12 9.67
C SER A 486 7.02 28.45 11.16
N ALA A 487 6.08 27.81 11.81
CA ALA A 487 5.79 27.90 13.23
C ALA A 487 6.30 26.68 13.99
N SER A 488 6.82 26.91 15.19
CA SER A 488 7.10 25.83 16.12
C SER A 488 5.86 25.47 16.97
N ALA A 489 5.92 24.34 17.66
CA ALA A 489 4.92 23.95 18.67
C ALA A 489 4.70 25.08 19.70
N LYS A 490 5.78 25.74 20.13
CA LYS A 490 5.74 26.88 21.04
C LYS A 490 4.98 28.08 20.45
N ASP A 491 5.21 28.43 19.19
CA ASP A 491 4.49 29.51 18.52
C ASP A 491 2.99 29.23 18.44
N ALA A 492 2.62 27.96 18.26
CA ALA A 492 1.24 27.49 18.27
C ALA A 492 0.62 27.35 19.67
N GLY A 493 1.37 27.66 20.74
CA GLY A 493 0.92 27.51 22.14
C GLY A 493 0.77 26.05 22.57
N LYS A 494 1.49 25.13 21.94
CA LYS A 494 1.35 23.67 22.11
C LYS A 494 2.55 23.02 22.82
N ALA A 495 3.51 23.80 23.31
CA ALA A 495 4.73 23.32 23.94
C ALA A 495 4.46 22.69 25.31
N THR A 496 3.76 21.59 25.37
CA THR A 496 3.45 20.89 26.60
C THR A 496 4.04 19.49 26.64
N ALA A 497 4.37 19.11 27.79
CA ALA A 497 4.64 17.81 28.44
C ALA A 497 5.40 16.70 27.70
N SER A 498 5.42 16.58 26.37
CA SER A 498 6.11 15.49 25.66
C SER A 498 6.79 15.93 24.36
N GLY A 499 6.64 17.17 23.94
CA GLY A 499 7.14 17.67 22.67
C GLY A 499 8.35 18.59 22.84
N ASP A 500 9.23 18.53 21.88
CA ASP A 500 10.27 19.53 21.69
C ASP A 500 9.59 20.86 21.30
N PRO A 501 9.75 21.95 22.06
CA PRO A 501 9.11 23.23 21.80
C PRO A 501 9.54 23.87 20.47
N ASP A 502 10.66 23.43 19.93
CA ASP A 502 11.24 23.91 18.67
C ASP A 502 10.80 23.08 17.44
N GLU A 503 10.10 21.97 17.67
CA GLU A 503 9.55 21.13 16.60
C GLU A 503 8.54 21.90 15.75
N PRO A 504 8.51 21.70 14.41
CA PRO A 504 7.51 22.33 13.56
C PRO A 504 6.08 21.98 13.97
N ALA A 505 5.19 22.98 14.00
CA ALA A 505 3.78 22.77 14.35
C ALA A 505 3.03 21.86 13.36
N VAL A 506 3.43 21.89 12.11
CA VAL A 506 2.90 21.06 11.02
C VAL A 506 4.01 20.76 10.02
N VAL A 507 4.23 19.48 9.72
CA VAL A 507 5.25 19.10 8.75
C VAL A 507 4.97 17.75 8.10
N LEU A 508 5.19 17.67 6.78
CA LEU A 508 5.34 16.45 6.00
C LEU A 508 6.82 16.28 5.66
N THR A 509 7.44 15.25 6.21
CA THR A 509 8.88 14.96 6.03
C THR A 509 9.12 13.57 5.49
N VAL A 510 10.37 13.33 5.08
CA VAL A 510 10.90 12.02 4.69
C VAL A 510 11.97 11.61 5.72
N SER A 511 11.84 10.42 6.32
CA SER A 511 12.80 9.87 7.28
C SER A 511 14.10 9.43 6.59
N GLY A 512 15.13 9.10 7.39
CA GLY A 512 16.37 8.54 6.86
C GLY A 512 16.21 7.19 6.16
N SER A 513 15.13 6.47 6.44
CA SER A 513 14.72 5.22 5.79
C SER A 513 13.68 5.44 4.70
N ARG A 514 13.47 6.67 4.25
CA ARG A 514 12.52 7.07 3.20
C ARG A 514 11.05 6.81 3.52
N GLU A 515 10.67 6.71 4.79
CA GLU A 515 9.28 6.72 5.22
C GLU A 515 8.77 8.16 5.25
N MET A 516 7.55 8.40 4.82
CA MET A 516 6.90 9.70 5.03
C MET A 516 6.39 9.81 6.46
N GLN A 517 6.59 10.96 7.06
CA GLN A 517 6.06 11.33 8.35
C GLN A 517 5.18 12.57 8.21
N TRP A 518 3.94 12.47 8.68
CA TRP A 518 3.08 13.62 8.90
C TRP A 518 3.01 13.88 10.40
N CYS A 519 3.68 14.92 10.86
CA CYS A 519 3.67 15.35 12.25
C CYS A 519 2.90 16.65 12.38
N VAL A 520 1.94 16.69 13.31
CA VAL A 520 1.07 17.84 13.53
C VAL A 520 0.77 18.05 15.01
N TYR A 521 0.53 19.30 15.38
CA TYR A 521 -0.13 19.65 16.62
C TYR A 521 -1.60 19.98 16.31
N PRO A 522 -2.54 19.07 16.60
CA PRO A 522 -3.93 19.28 16.27
C PRO A 522 -4.61 20.30 17.21
N THR A 523 -5.73 20.86 16.77
CA THR A 523 -6.52 21.76 17.62
C THR A 523 -7.27 21.01 18.73
N SER A 524 -7.41 19.69 18.63
CA SER A 524 -8.16 18.84 19.55
C SER A 524 -7.40 18.43 20.81
N GLN A 525 -6.07 18.56 20.83
CA GLN A 525 -5.21 18.19 21.97
C GLN A 525 -3.92 19.02 22.01
N ASP A 526 -3.19 18.94 23.10
CA ASP A 526 -1.94 19.69 23.29
C ASP A 526 -0.71 18.98 22.73
N GLY A 527 -0.68 17.65 22.76
CA GLY A 527 0.43 16.85 22.22
C GLY A 527 0.45 16.78 20.69
N SER A 528 1.62 16.50 20.14
CA SER A 528 1.77 16.18 18.70
C SER A 528 1.16 14.82 18.36
N LEU A 529 0.81 14.66 17.12
CA LEU A 529 0.44 13.39 16.52
C LEU A 529 1.28 13.16 15.27
N THR A 530 1.74 11.93 15.13
CA THR A 530 2.58 11.54 14.01
C THR A 530 1.98 10.33 13.31
N ASN A 531 1.74 10.47 12.01
CA ASN A 531 1.35 9.38 11.13
C ASN A 531 2.53 9.01 10.24
N TRP A 532 2.71 7.71 9.99
CA TRP A 532 3.83 7.16 9.24
C TRP A 532 3.37 6.36 8.03
N SER A 533 4.12 6.44 6.94
CA SER A 533 4.01 5.51 5.82
C SER A 533 4.98 4.33 5.99
N HIS A 534 5.01 3.44 5.02
CA HIS A 534 6.11 2.52 4.80
C HIS A 534 7.26 3.22 4.02
N GLU A 535 8.39 2.52 3.88
CA GLU A 535 9.52 2.98 3.07
C GLU A 535 9.11 3.15 1.60
N LEU A 536 9.54 4.25 0.97
CA LEU A 536 9.35 4.53 -0.45
C LEU A 536 10.67 4.33 -1.20
N PRO A 537 10.67 3.67 -2.37
CA PRO A 537 11.83 3.62 -3.25
C PRO A 537 12.35 5.00 -3.64
N ALA A 538 13.66 5.12 -3.72
CA ALA A 538 14.34 6.29 -4.25
C ALA A 538 14.36 6.26 -5.79
N GLY A 539 14.63 7.40 -6.41
CA GLY A 539 14.74 7.52 -7.87
C GLY A 539 13.41 7.56 -8.62
N THR A 540 12.30 7.30 -7.95
CA THR A 540 10.95 7.22 -8.51
C THR A 540 10.10 8.41 -8.10
N TRP A 541 9.22 8.87 -8.99
CA TRP A 541 8.21 9.86 -8.70
C TRP A 541 7.03 9.26 -7.95
N TRP A 542 6.46 10.02 -7.00
CA TRP A 542 5.33 9.63 -6.17
C TRP A 542 4.31 10.76 -6.10
N HIS A 543 3.04 10.43 -6.24
CA HIS A 543 1.97 11.31 -5.76
C HIS A 543 1.68 10.95 -4.31
N VAL A 544 1.75 11.91 -3.41
CA VAL A 544 1.45 11.72 -1.99
C VAL A 544 0.29 12.59 -1.57
N ALA A 545 -0.60 12.04 -0.76
CA ALA A 545 -1.71 12.78 -0.17
C ALA A 545 -1.85 12.47 1.31
N VAL A 546 -2.05 13.51 2.12
CA VAL A 546 -2.39 13.41 3.54
C VAL A 546 -3.81 13.92 3.69
N VAL A 547 -4.72 13.04 4.08
CA VAL A 547 -6.16 13.32 4.18
C VAL A 547 -6.61 13.20 5.62
N ASN A 548 -7.23 14.24 6.16
CA ASN A 548 -7.88 14.22 7.47
C ASN A 548 -9.38 14.48 7.31
N ASP A 549 -10.21 13.61 7.86
CA ASP A 549 -11.67 13.69 7.80
C ASP A 549 -12.31 14.45 8.97
N SER A 550 -11.52 15.22 9.71
CA SER A 550 -11.84 15.88 10.97
C SER A 550 -11.79 14.98 12.22
N GLN A 551 -11.48 13.69 12.04
CA GLN A 551 -11.32 12.73 13.13
C GLN A 551 -10.01 11.95 13.01
N HIS A 552 -9.67 11.45 11.82
CA HIS A 552 -8.51 10.61 11.57
C HIS A 552 -7.71 11.10 10.37
N THR A 553 -6.43 10.78 10.34
CA THR A 553 -5.56 11.05 9.19
C THR A 553 -5.25 9.76 8.47
N THR A 554 -5.39 9.77 7.15
CA THR A 554 -4.93 8.73 6.24
C THR A 554 -3.88 9.31 5.31
N MET A 555 -2.84 8.54 5.03
CA MET A 555 -1.81 8.89 4.05
C MET A 555 -1.95 7.99 2.82
N TYR A 556 -1.76 8.56 1.65
CA TYR A 556 -1.87 7.86 0.38
C TYR A 556 -0.60 8.05 -0.44
N VAL A 557 -0.22 7.02 -1.16
CA VAL A 557 0.78 7.07 -2.25
C VAL A 557 0.09 6.55 -3.50
N ASP A 558 0.05 7.36 -4.54
CA ASP A 558 -0.64 7.10 -5.81
C ASP A 558 -2.07 6.57 -5.66
N GLY A 559 -2.80 7.19 -4.73
CA GLY A 559 -4.18 6.85 -4.44
C GLY A 559 -4.38 5.63 -3.53
N ASN A 560 -3.30 4.93 -3.14
CA ASN A 560 -3.36 3.79 -2.23
C ASN A 560 -3.06 4.19 -0.78
N PRO A 561 -3.85 3.73 0.21
CA PRO A 561 -3.60 4.07 1.61
C PRO A 561 -2.33 3.38 2.13
N VAL A 562 -1.45 4.15 2.76
CA VAL A 562 -0.15 3.69 3.25
C VAL A 562 0.13 4.03 4.71
N VAL A 563 -0.82 4.65 5.39
CA VAL A 563 -0.63 5.04 6.80
C VAL A 563 -0.55 3.81 7.71
N ARG A 564 0.39 3.83 8.66
CA ARG A 564 0.64 2.72 9.59
C ARG A 564 -0.17 2.83 10.90
N ASN A 565 -0.74 3.99 11.20
CA ASN A 565 -1.55 4.24 12.39
C ASN A 565 -2.82 5.06 12.05
N PRO A 566 -3.74 4.50 11.24
CA PRO A 566 -4.89 5.24 10.68
C PRO A 566 -5.96 5.58 11.72
N THR A 567 -5.97 4.92 12.86
CA THR A 567 -7.02 5.06 13.87
C THR A 567 -6.71 6.12 14.94
N THR A 568 -5.52 6.74 14.92
CA THR A 568 -5.17 7.77 15.88
C THR A 568 -6.02 9.03 15.67
N PRO A 569 -6.89 9.44 16.63
CA PRO A 569 -7.78 10.57 16.44
C PRO A 569 -7.03 11.90 16.42
N ASN A 570 -7.31 12.74 15.42
CA ASN A 570 -6.86 14.13 15.40
C ASN A 570 -7.84 15.05 14.67
N ARG A 571 -7.84 16.34 15.03
CA ARG A 571 -8.72 17.32 14.41
C ARG A 571 -8.04 18.66 14.22
N GLY A 572 -8.04 19.12 12.98
CA GLY A 572 -7.49 20.41 12.59
C GLY A 572 -5.99 20.52 12.83
N LEU A 573 -5.44 21.66 12.52
CA LEU A 573 -4.04 22.01 12.69
C LEU A 573 -3.91 23.24 13.60
N ALA A 574 -2.99 23.22 14.57
CA ALA A 574 -2.65 24.42 15.32
C ALA A 574 -1.94 25.39 14.38
N SER A 575 -2.45 26.61 14.24
CA SER A 575 -1.86 27.64 13.40
C SER A 575 -1.38 28.81 14.26
N ALA A 576 -0.19 29.31 13.94
CA ALA A 576 0.39 30.49 14.57
C ALA A 576 0.34 31.73 13.63
N GLY A 577 -0.39 31.68 12.53
CA GLY A 577 -0.41 32.76 11.53
C GLY A 577 0.95 32.96 10.86
N ARG A 578 1.71 31.88 10.67
CA ARG A 578 3.02 31.88 10.04
C ARG A 578 2.97 31.28 8.66
N SER A 579 3.91 31.69 7.81
CA SER A 579 4.01 31.22 6.42
C SER A 579 4.13 29.72 6.31
N TRP A 580 3.53 29.17 5.28
CA TRP A 580 3.76 27.81 4.83
C TRP A 580 5.00 27.74 3.96
N LEU A 581 5.73 26.63 4.05
CA LEU A 581 6.97 26.38 3.33
C LEU A 581 6.77 25.17 2.41
N VAL A 582 7.40 25.22 1.23
CA VAL A 582 7.53 24.09 0.31
C VAL A 582 9.01 23.82 0.07
N GLY A 583 9.43 22.58 0.29
CA GLY A 583 10.80 22.13 0.12
C GLY A 583 11.74 22.46 1.27
N GLY A 584 11.22 22.78 2.45
CA GLY A 584 12.05 23.00 3.66
C GLY A 584 11.24 23.24 4.91
N ASN A 585 11.90 23.32 6.07
CA ASN A 585 11.27 23.69 7.32
C ASN A 585 12.19 24.55 8.22
N LEU A 586 11.60 25.09 9.28
CA LEU A 586 12.33 25.79 10.34
C LEU A 586 12.29 24.95 11.62
N TYR A 587 13.45 24.63 12.16
CA TYR A 587 13.60 24.01 13.47
C TYR A 587 14.20 25.04 14.44
N GLY A 588 13.54 25.30 15.55
CA GLY A 588 13.94 26.38 16.47
C GLY A 588 14.06 27.76 15.80
N GLY A 589 13.24 28.04 14.78
CA GLY A 589 13.28 29.30 14.02
C GLY A 589 14.45 29.42 13.03
N LYS A 590 15.23 28.37 12.83
CA LYS A 590 16.34 28.33 11.85
C LYS A 590 15.99 27.37 10.72
N LEU A 591 16.32 27.78 9.47
CA LEU A 591 16.19 26.90 8.32
C LEU A 591 17.04 25.63 8.54
N ASP A 592 16.38 24.50 8.47
CA ASP A 592 16.96 23.18 8.48
C ASP A 592 16.08 22.26 7.61
N HIS A 593 16.54 21.06 7.28
CA HIS A 593 15.74 20.04 6.62
C HIS A 593 15.15 20.44 5.26
N VAL A 594 15.94 21.19 4.45
CA VAL A 594 15.62 21.41 3.03
C VAL A 594 15.63 20.07 2.31
N PHE A 595 14.61 19.81 1.51
CA PHE A 595 14.47 18.56 0.76
C PHE A 595 15.49 18.51 -0.40
N PRO A 596 16.35 17.47 -0.49
CA PRO A 596 17.34 17.37 -1.54
C PRO A 596 16.81 16.55 -2.75
N GLY A 597 15.66 16.87 -3.29
CA GLY A 597 14.99 16.09 -4.34
C GLY A 597 14.17 16.97 -5.27
N SER A 598 13.17 16.36 -5.89
CA SER A 598 12.26 17.09 -6.77
C SER A 598 10.85 17.14 -6.20
N ILE A 599 10.17 18.28 -6.37
CA ILE A 599 8.78 18.50 -5.94
C ILE A 599 7.98 18.99 -7.15
N GLY A 600 6.93 18.25 -7.51
CA GLY A 600 5.95 18.63 -8.52
C GLY A 600 4.80 19.45 -7.94
N ASP A 601 3.67 19.46 -8.61
CA ASP A 601 2.48 20.20 -8.19
C ASP A 601 2.12 19.94 -6.73
N VAL A 602 1.71 21.01 -6.04
CA VAL A 602 1.26 20.97 -4.64
C VAL A 602 -0.14 21.56 -4.53
N ARG A 603 -1.08 20.81 -3.96
CA ARG A 603 -2.47 21.29 -3.75
C ARG A 603 -2.88 21.10 -2.29
N ILE A 604 -3.58 22.12 -1.74
CA ILE A 604 -4.15 22.10 -0.39
C ILE A 604 -5.65 22.33 -0.49
N VAL A 605 -6.43 21.46 0.13
CA VAL A 605 -7.90 21.49 0.14
C VAL A 605 -8.39 21.47 1.58
N GLU A 606 -9.37 22.31 1.95
CA GLU A 606 -9.91 22.44 3.31
C GLU A 606 -10.98 21.39 3.67
N ARG A 607 -10.93 20.24 3.04
CA ARG A 607 -11.76 19.06 3.33
C ARG A 607 -11.03 17.76 3.01
N ALA A 608 -11.53 16.65 3.52
CA ALA A 608 -11.11 15.34 3.08
C ALA A 608 -11.52 15.08 1.63
N LEU A 609 -10.57 14.67 0.79
CA LEU A 609 -10.80 14.20 -0.57
C LEU A 609 -10.90 12.67 -0.60
N LYS A 610 -11.63 12.17 -1.57
CA LYS A 610 -11.57 10.76 -1.97
C LYS A 610 -10.43 10.58 -2.98
N PRO A 611 -9.85 9.37 -3.10
CA PRO A 611 -8.82 9.11 -4.11
C PRO A 611 -9.20 9.50 -5.55
N SER A 612 -10.49 9.38 -5.92
CA SER A 612 -11.01 9.81 -7.22
C SER A 612 -11.05 11.33 -7.44
N GLU A 613 -10.70 12.13 -6.42
CA GLU A 613 -10.61 13.59 -6.49
C GLU A 613 -9.15 14.09 -6.39
N PHE A 614 -8.19 13.17 -6.27
CA PHE A 614 -6.77 13.50 -6.19
C PHE A 614 -6.25 14.03 -7.53
N MET A 615 -5.10 14.72 -7.46
CA MET A 615 -4.49 15.28 -8.68
C MET A 615 -4.05 14.21 -9.68
N ASN A 616 -3.83 12.99 -9.22
CA ASN A 616 -3.47 11.85 -10.06
C ASN A 616 -4.66 10.98 -10.50
N ALA A 617 -5.89 11.36 -10.17
CA ALA A 617 -7.10 10.62 -10.53
C ALA A 617 -7.53 10.81 -12.00
#